data_a59dd00b0054bafe0a5ad4f1ae3a3259
#
_entry.id   a59dd00b0054bafe0a5ad4f1ae3a3259
#
_cell.length_a   1.000
_cell.length_b   1.000
_cell.length_c   1.000
_cell.angle_alpha   90.00
_cell.angle_beta   90.00
_cell.angle_gamma   90.00
#
_symmetry.space_group_name_H-M   'P 1'
#
loop_
_entity.id
_entity.type
_entity.pdbx_description
1 polymer ?
#
loop_
_entity_poly.entity_id
_entity_poly.type
_entity_poly.pdbx_seq_one_letter_code
_entity_poly.pdbx_strand_id
1 'polypeptide(L)'
;MALGFLEKEYESQVLPYDDEETPVKLCEKKMLPIVTFDDGYSSNESLDIIARADEENRLGTKSLLADKEKLEQMDQLLGEIGSPVHNLAMPYWIWTPEFNESSRRYFVDKKSKKRGPFHLLAQKKQQFLDELPPVLTKVQGLLTGPYYNGETLGIEDIMIASHLWGLYVIPEFQFPNDLHRYLQSIGNLCKFNYHEDFWRQEI
;
A
#
# COMPACT_ATOMS: atom_id res chain seq x y z
N MET A 1 3.93 -6.36 4.35
CA MET A 1 3.55 -6.05 5.75
C MET A 1 2.92 -7.26 6.44
N ALA A 2 1.71 -7.72 6.07
CA ALA A 2 1.03 -8.81 6.79
C ALA A 2 1.88 -10.08 6.98
N LEU A 3 2.52 -10.59 5.92
CA LEU A 3 3.38 -11.78 6.03
C LEU A 3 4.55 -11.58 6.99
N GLY A 4 5.14 -10.38 7.02
CA GLY A 4 6.21 -10.06 7.97
C GLY A 4 5.73 -10.04 9.42
N PHE A 5 4.53 -9.46 9.70
CA PHE A 5 3.91 -9.49 11.02
C PHE A 5 3.58 -10.92 11.48
N LEU A 6 3.07 -11.74 10.55
CA LEU A 6 2.73 -13.13 10.79
C LEU A 6 3.95 -14.06 10.84
N GLU A 7 5.16 -13.52 10.59
CA GLU A 7 6.42 -14.26 10.55
C GLU A 7 6.39 -15.44 9.56
N LYS A 8 5.63 -15.28 8.47
CA LYS A 8 5.57 -16.30 7.41
C LYS A 8 6.80 -16.21 6.53
N GLU A 9 7.47 -17.33 6.34
CA GLU A 9 8.53 -17.46 5.34
C GLU A 9 7.92 -17.52 3.94
N TYR A 10 8.54 -16.84 2.98
CA TYR A 10 8.12 -16.84 1.60
C TYR A 10 9.29 -16.52 0.66
N GLU A 11 9.23 -17.05 -0.54
CA GLU A 11 10.10 -16.64 -1.63
C GLU A 11 9.45 -15.48 -2.40
N SER A 12 10.18 -14.37 -2.54
CA SER A 12 9.68 -13.17 -3.24
C SER A 12 10.22 -13.13 -4.67
N GLN A 13 9.33 -13.05 -5.63
CA GLN A 13 9.65 -12.83 -7.03
C GLN A 13 9.10 -11.47 -7.48
N VAL A 14 10.00 -10.54 -7.81
CA VAL A 14 9.62 -9.25 -8.37
C VAL A 14 9.37 -9.41 -9.87
N LEU A 15 8.15 -9.11 -10.30
CA LEU A 15 7.77 -9.12 -11.72
C LEU A 15 7.88 -7.70 -12.31
N PRO A 16 8.38 -7.56 -13.55
CA PRO A 16 8.28 -6.29 -14.27
C PRO A 16 6.83 -5.83 -14.34
N TYR A 17 6.58 -4.53 -14.19
CA TYR A 17 5.20 -4.02 -14.15
C TYR A 17 4.44 -4.23 -15.47
N ASP A 18 5.14 -4.37 -16.57
CA ASP A 18 4.61 -4.67 -17.91
C ASP A 18 4.45 -6.17 -18.20
N ASP A 19 4.86 -7.06 -17.29
CA ASP A 19 4.53 -8.49 -17.39
C ASP A 19 3.02 -8.69 -17.17
N GLU A 20 2.32 -9.05 -18.23
CA GLU A 20 0.89 -9.42 -18.18
C GLU A 20 0.69 -10.93 -18.17
N GLU A 21 1.63 -11.67 -18.73
CA GLU A 21 1.50 -13.10 -18.96
C GLU A 21 1.55 -13.88 -17.64
N THR A 22 2.55 -13.62 -16.81
CA THR A 22 2.74 -14.35 -15.56
C THR A 22 1.56 -14.21 -14.60
N PRO A 23 1.04 -12.98 -14.29
CA PRO A 23 -0.15 -12.83 -13.44
C PRO A 23 -1.39 -13.48 -14.02
N VAL A 24 -1.62 -13.36 -15.34
CA VAL A 24 -2.79 -13.96 -16.00
C VAL A 24 -2.72 -15.49 -15.96
N LYS A 25 -1.54 -16.08 -16.14
CA LYS A 25 -1.34 -17.53 -16.04
C LYS A 25 -1.61 -18.06 -14.63
N LEU A 26 -1.27 -17.31 -13.59
CA LEU A 26 -1.41 -17.73 -12.20
C LEU A 26 -2.82 -17.50 -11.64
N CYS A 27 -3.46 -16.38 -11.98
CA CYS A 27 -4.72 -15.93 -11.37
C CYS A 27 -5.73 -15.36 -12.38
N GLU A 28 -5.59 -15.65 -13.69
CA GLU A 28 -6.50 -15.22 -14.76
C GLU A 28 -6.64 -13.69 -14.92
N LYS A 29 -5.99 -12.90 -14.06
CA LYS A 29 -6.04 -11.44 -14.07
C LYS A 29 -4.66 -10.85 -13.86
N LYS A 30 -4.36 -9.73 -14.56
CA LYS A 30 -3.18 -8.93 -14.24
C LYS A 30 -3.42 -8.07 -13.00
N MET A 31 -3.23 -8.66 -11.84
CA MET A 31 -3.32 -8.00 -10.55
C MET A 31 -2.27 -8.56 -9.59
N LEU A 32 -1.60 -7.72 -8.85
CA LEU A 32 -0.61 -8.07 -7.83
C LEU A 32 -1.04 -7.48 -6.47
N PRO A 33 -0.62 -8.08 -5.36
CA PRO A 33 0.27 -9.23 -5.23
C PRO A 33 -0.40 -10.55 -5.63
N ILE A 34 0.42 -11.57 -5.97
CA ILE A 34 -0.03 -12.95 -6.08
C ILE A 34 0.73 -13.78 -5.06
N VAL A 35 0.05 -14.65 -4.35
CA VAL A 35 0.65 -15.66 -3.48
C VAL A 35 0.21 -17.02 -3.94
N THR A 36 1.18 -17.91 -4.19
CA THR A 36 0.95 -19.34 -4.38
C THR A 36 1.32 -20.04 -3.09
N PHE A 37 0.38 -20.78 -2.52
CA PHE A 37 0.56 -21.55 -1.30
C PHE A 37 1.12 -22.94 -1.59
N ASP A 38 1.64 -23.64 -0.57
CA ASP A 38 2.28 -24.96 -0.69
C ASP A 38 1.34 -26.04 -1.29
N ASP A 39 0.03 -25.89 -1.14
CA ASP A 39 -0.97 -26.77 -1.74
C ASP A 39 -1.27 -26.46 -3.22
N GLY A 40 -0.56 -25.50 -3.82
CA GLY A 40 -0.72 -25.08 -5.21
C GLY A 40 -1.84 -24.06 -5.45
N TYR A 41 -2.59 -23.66 -4.43
CA TYR A 41 -3.60 -22.60 -4.56
C TYR A 41 -2.94 -21.24 -4.73
N SER A 42 -3.38 -20.47 -5.73
CA SER A 42 -2.92 -19.10 -5.98
C SER A 42 -4.07 -18.11 -5.81
N SER A 43 -3.78 -16.97 -5.20
CA SER A 43 -4.71 -15.84 -5.08
C SER A 43 -4.03 -14.50 -5.32
N ASN A 44 -4.78 -13.56 -5.86
CA ASN A 44 -4.38 -12.16 -6.04
C ASN A 44 -5.26 -11.18 -5.24
N GLU A 45 -6.17 -11.68 -4.41
CA GLU A 45 -6.99 -10.86 -3.52
C GLU A 45 -6.30 -10.72 -2.16
N SER A 46 -5.81 -9.52 -1.85
CA SER A 46 -4.93 -9.28 -0.69
C SER A 46 -5.53 -9.74 0.63
N LEU A 47 -6.82 -9.45 0.88
CA LEU A 47 -7.47 -9.86 2.13
C LEU A 47 -7.67 -11.36 2.23
N ASP A 48 -7.97 -12.05 1.11
CA ASP A 48 -8.10 -13.50 1.08
C ASP A 48 -6.75 -14.18 1.33
N ILE A 49 -5.68 -13.64 0.72
CA ILE A 49 -4.30 -14.10 0.98
C ILE A 49 -3.98 -13.99 2.47
N ILE A 50 -4.26 -12.84 3.08
CA ILE A 50 -3.96 -12.60 4.50
C ILE A 50 -4.85 -13.49 5.39
N ALA A 51 -6.15 -13.58 5.11
CA ALA A 51 -7.07 -14.42 5.89
C ALA A 51 -6.68 -15.91 5.85
N ARG A 52 -6.11 -16.37 4.73
CA ARG A 52 -5.59 -17.73 4.60
C ARG A 52 -4.26 -17.93 5.34
N ALA A 53 -3.33 -16.95 5.23
CA ALA A 53 -2.03 -17.02 5.89
C ALA A 53 -2.14 -16.87 7.41
N ASP A 54 -3.15 -16.14 7.88
CA ASP A 54 -3.44 -15.86 9.30
C ASP A 54 -4.46 -16.85 9.86
N GLU A 55 -4.03 -18.08 10.09
CA GLU A 55 -4.89 -19.17 10.58
C GLU A 55 -5.56 -18.84 11.91
N GLU A 56 -4.81 -18.21 12.82
CA GLU A 56 -5.23 -17.82 14.18
C GLU A 56 -6.01 -16.50 14.20
N ASN A 57 -6.18 -15.85 13.05
CA ASN A 57 -6.83 -14.54 12.92
C ASN A 57 -6.20 -13.44 13.81
N ARG A 58 -4.87 -13.44 13.94
CA ARG A 58 -4.10 -12.48 14.76
C ARG A 58 -4.28 -11.03 14.31
N LEU A 59 -4.43 -10.81 12.99
CA LEU A 59 -4.70 -9.50 12.39
C LEU A 59 -6.19 -9.13 12.37
N GLY A 60 -7.09 -10.07 12.70
CA GLY A 60 -8.52 -9.81 12.63
C GLY A 60 -9.11 -9.79 11.21
N THR A 61 -8.36 -10.25 10.19
CA THR A 61 -8.79 -10.18 8.77
C THR A 61 -10.10 -10.92 8.52
N LYS A 62 -10.27 -12.13 9.10
CA LYS A 62 -11.51 -12.89 8.95
C LYS A 62 -12.71 -12.18 9.61
N SER A 63 -12.46 -11.47 10.72
CA SER A 63 -13.49 -10.69 11.40
C SER A 63 -13.90 -9.47 10.57
N LEU A 64 -12.93 -8.77 9.94
CA LEU A 64 -13.22 -7.66 9.04
C LEU A 64 -14.01 -8.13 7.81
N LEU A 65 -13.62 -9.24 7.19
CA LEU A 65 -14.32 -9.81 6.02
C LEU A 65 -15.76 -10.25 6.34
N ALA A 66 -16.03 -10.63 7.59
CA ALA A 66 -17.38 -10.99 8.05
C ALA A 66 -18.27 -9.76 8.35
N ASP A 67 -17.67 -8.60 8.61
CA ASP A 67 -18.36 -7.35 8.93
C ASP A 67 -18.39 -6.44 7.68
N LYS A 68 -19.46 -6.57 6.90
CA LYS A 68 -19.62 -5.81 5.65
C LYS A 68 -19.64 -4.31 5.85
N GLU A 69 -20.26 -3.83 6.93
CA GLU A 69 -20.35 -2.39 7.21
C GLU A 69 -18.96 -1.81 7.51
N LYS A 70 -18.20 -2.49 8.36
CA LYS A 70 -16.83 -2.07 8.70
C LYS A 70 -15.91 -2.15 7.48
N LEU A 71 -16.06 -3.16 6.64
CA LEU A 71 -15.29 -3.30 5.40
C LEU A 71 -15.59 -2.14 4.43
N GLU A 72 -16.87 -1.79 4.23
CA GLU A 72 -17.28 -0.65 3.39
C GLU A 72 -16.76 0.68 3.93
N GLN A 73 -16.79 0.88 5.26
CA GLN A 73 -16.21 2.08 5.91
C GLN A 73 -14.70 2.16 5.68
N MET A 74 -13.99 1.03 5.76
CA MET A 74 -12.56 0.96 5.49
C MET A 74 -12.27 1.25 4.01
N ASP A 75 -13.00 0.66 3.08
CA ASP A 75 -12.83 0.91 1.64
C ASP A 75 -13.06 2.39 1.29
N GLN A 76 -14.06 3.03 1.91
CA GLN A 76 -14.29 4.45 1.75
C GLN A 76 -13.09 5.28 2.26
N LEU A 77 -12.59 4.99 3.46
CA LEU A 77 -11.41 5.65 4.02
C LEU A 77 -10.19 5.50 3.11
N LEU A 78 -9.93 4.29 2.63
CA LEU A 78 -8.81 4.01 1.72
C LEU A 78 -8.97 4.71 0.37
N GLY A 79 -10.20 4.87 -0.11
CA GLY A 79 -10.51 5.68 -1.29
C GLY A 79 -10.17 7.15 -1.11
N GLU A 80 -10.51 7.71 0.06
CA GLU A 80 -10.20 9.10 0.42
C GLU A 80 -8.67 9.33 0.54
N ILE A 81 -7.95 8.39 1.17
CA ILE A 81 -6.48 8.41 1.25
C ILE A 81 -5.85 8.25 -0.14
N GLY A 82 -6.30 7.26 -0.88
CA GLY A 82 -5.67 6.85 -2.13
C GLY A 82 -5.75 7.88 -3.25
N SER A 83 -6.75 8.77 -3.25
CA SER A 83 -6.90 9.76 -4.32
C SER A 83 -5.73 10.78 -4.33
N PRO A 84 -5.50 11.58 -3.27
CA PRO A 84 -4.41 12.55 -3.25
C PRO A 84 -3.03 11.85 -3.23
N VAL A 85 -2.88 10.75 -2.48
CA VAL A 85 -1.61 10.02 -2.37
C VAL A 85 -1.16 9.50 -3.73
N HIS A 86 -2.03 8.83 -4.48
CA HIS A 86 -1.66 8.28 -5.78
C HIS A 86 -1.36 9.37 -6.81
N ASN A 87 -2.14 10.46 -6.82
CA ASN A 87 -1.90 11.56 -7.77
C ASN A 87 -0.57 12.25 -7.50
N LEU A 88 -0.20 12.37 -6.21
CA LEU A 88 1.05 12.97 -5.78
C LEU A 88 2.24 12.02 -5.99
N ALA A 89 2.11 10.75 -5.60
CA ALA A 89 3.23 9.81 -5.54
C ALA A 89 3.56 9.12 -6.87
N MET A 90 2.58 8.88 -7.76
CA MET A 90 2.84 8.15 -9.01
C MET A 90 3.94 8.74 -9.89
N PRO A 91 4.09 10.07 -10.04
CA PRO A 91 5.22 10.65 -10.79
C PRO A 91 6.60 10.36 -10.18
N TYR A 92 6.66 10.00 -8.90
CA TYR A 92 7.90 9.63 -8.19
C TYR A 92 8.13 8.12 -8.18
N TRP A 93 7.09 7.29 -8.00
CA TRP A 93 7.21 5.83 -7.95
C TRP A 93 7.87 5.24 -9.17
N ILE A 94 7.63 5.79 -10.35
CA ILE A 94 8.23 5.28 -11.59
C ILE A 94 9.76 5.36 -11.63
N TRP A 95 10.37 6.05 -10.67
CA TRP A 95 11.81 6.20 -10.54
C TRP A 95 12.43 5.31 -9.45
N THR A 96 11.61 4.54 -8.73
CA THR A 96 12.11 3.54 -7.79
C THR A 96 12.80 2.38 -8.51
N PRO A 97 13.72 1.66 -7.84
CA PRO A 97 14.53 0.61 -8.47
C PRO A 97 13.73 -0.53 -9.11
N GLU A 98 12.49 -0.72 -8.68
CA GLU A 98 11.59 -1.76 -9.20
C GLU A 98 11.12 -1.50 -10.64
N PHE A 99 11.24 -0.25 -11.11
CA PHE A 99 10.81 0.13 -12.45
C PHE A 99 11.98 0.16 -13.44
N ASN A 100 12.05 -0.81 -14.35
CA ASN A 100 12.86 -0.69 -15.56
C ASN A 100 12.21 0.26 -16.58
N GLU A 101 12.86 0.51 -17.72
CA GLU A 101 12.37 1.47 -18.73
C GLU A 101 11.02 1.05 -19.33
N SER A 102 10.85 -0.23 -19.66
CA SER A 102 9.60 -0.74 -20.28
C SER A 102 8.44 -0.69 -19.29
N SER A 103 8.67 -1.12 -18.05
CA SER A 103 7.70 -1.05 -16.95
C SER A 103 7.26 0.37 -16.67
N ARG A 104 8.21 1.33 -16.67
CA ARG A 104 7.91 2.75 -16.46
C ARG A 104 7.00 3.29 -17.56
N ARG A 105 7.34 3.03 -18.84
CA ARG A 105 6.52 3.45 -19.98
C ARG A 105 5.12 2.87 -19.90
N TYR A 106 5.02 1.57 -19.69
CA TYR A 106 3.73 0.88 -19.56
C TYR A 106 2.88 1.45 -18.42
N PHE A 107 3.48 1.69 -17.24
CA PHE A 107 2.78 2.26 -16.08
C PHE A 107 2.24 3.65 -16.37
N VAL A 108 3.09 4.53 -16.92
CA VAL A 108 2.69 5.91 -17.30
C VAL A 108 1.53 5.88 -18.29
N ASP A 109 1.62 5.08 -19.36
CA ASP A 109 0.57 4.98 -20.38
C ASP A 109 -0.75 4.46 -19.80
N LYS A 110 -0.68 3.44 -18.96
CA LYS A 110 -1.88 2.84 -18.33
C LYS A 110 -2.54 3.77 -17.32
N LYS A 111 -1.75 4.40 -16.45
CA LYS A 111 -2.28 5.25 -15.37
C LYS A 111 -2.72 6.62 -15.87
N SER A 112 -2.05 7.16 -16.89
CA SER A 112 -2.43 8.44 -17.50
C SER A 112 -3.84 8.43 -18.11
N LYS A 113 -4.32 7.28 -18.57
CA LYS A 113 -5.71 7.12 -19.07
C LYS A 113 -6.75 7.41 -18.00
N LYS A 114 -6.47 7.09 -16.73
CA LYS A 114 -7.40 7.27 -15.60
C LYS A 114 -7.17 8.58 -14.87
N ARG A 115 -5.91 9.02 -14.72
CA ARG A 115 -5.53 10.13 -13.82
C ARG A 115 -5.03 11.38 -14.55
N GLY A 116 -4.83 11.29 -15.85
CA GLY A 116 -4.19 12.32 -16.66
C GLY A 116 -2.67 12.17 -16.76
N PRO A 117 -2.02 12.92 -17.65
CA PRO A 117 -0.59 12.88 -17.88
C PRO A 117 0.22 13.21 -16.63
N PHE A 118 1.29 12.45 -16.37
CA PHE A 118 2.08 12.60 -15.14
C PHE A 118 2.76 13.96 -14.99
N HIS A 119 3.13 14.61 -16.10
CA HIS A 119 3.65 15.98 -16.04
C HIS A 119 2.60 16.99 -15.54
N LEU A 120 1.31 16.78 -15.83
CA LEU A 120 0.23 17.60 -15.30
C LEU A 120 -0.05 17.28 -13.82
N LEU A 121 0.09 16.02 -13.41
CA LEU A 121 0.02 15.66 -11.98
C LEU A 121 1.16 16.34 -11.21
N ALA A 122 2.38 16.30 -11.74
CA ALA A 122 3.52 17.00 -11.15
C ALA A 122 3.33 18.52 -11.03
N GLN A 123 2.71 19.16 -12.04
CA GLN A 123 2.36 20.60 -11.97
C GLN A 123 1.33 20.91 -10.89
N LYS A 124 0.44 19.97 -10.58
CA LYS A 124 -0.58 20.10 -9.53
C LYS A 124 -0.12 19.62 -8.14
N LYS A 125 1.19 19.39 -7.97
CA LYS A 125 1.75 18.88 -6.72
C LYS A 125 1.24 19.62 -5.48
N GLN A 126 1.26 20.96 -5.51
CA GLN A 126 0.81 21.76 -4.37
C GLN A 126 -0.66 21.52 -4.04
N GLN A 127 -1.53 21.45 -5.04
CA GLN A 127 -2.95 21.11 -4.83
C GLN A 127 -3.09 19.80 -4.07
N PHE A 128 -2.39 18.73 -4.48
CA PHE A 128 -2.48 17.43 -3.81
C PHE A 128 -1.86 17.44 -2.41
N LEU A 129 -0.80 18.23 -2.19
CA LEU A 129 -0.26 18.44 -0.84
C LEU A 129 -1.27 19.14 0.07
N ASP A 130 -2.05 20.09 -0.45
CA ASP A 130 -3.07 20.82 0.32
C ASP A 130 -4.31 19.93 0.61
N GLU A 131 -4.55 18.88 -0.18
CA GLU A 131 -5.61 17.90 0.04
C GLU A 131 -5.28 16.86 1.14
N LEU A 132 -4.00 16.69 1.50
CA LEU A 132 -3.58 15.67 2.47
C LEU A 132 -3.94 15.97 3.93
N PRO A 133 -3.76 17.20 4.47
CA PRO A 133 -3.93 17.46 5.90
C PRO A 133 -5.30 17.02 6.46
N PRO A 134 -6.44 17.28 5.81
CA PRO A 134 -7.73 16.80 6.29
C PRO A 134 -7.81 15.27 6.38
N VAL A 135 -7.26 14.57 5.38
CA VAL A 135 -7.24 13.11 5.32
C VAL A 135 -6.36 12.53 6.42
N LEU A 136 -5.16 13.09 6.61
CA LEU A 136 -4.23 12.66 7.66
C LEU A 136 -4.80 12.90 9.05
N THR A 137 -5.46 14.04 9.26
CA THR A 137 -6.16 14.34 10.53
C THR A 137 -7.30 13.35 10.77
N LYS A 138 -8.06 12.99 9.73
CA LYS A 138 -9.10 11.96 9.85
C LYS A 138 -8.51 10.62 10.27
N VAL A 139 -7.42 10.17 9.64
CA VAL A 139 -6.72 8.93 10.03
C VAL A 139 -6.29 8.98 11.49
N GLN A 140 -5.64 10.08 11.93
CA GLN A 140 -5.23 10.24 13.34
C GLN A 140 -6.42 10.16 14.30
N GLY A 141 -7.55 10.77 13.95
CA GLY A 141 -8.77 10.76 14.76
C GLY A 141 -9.46 9.39 14.86
N LEU A 142 -9.14 8.45 13.97
CA LEU A 142 -9.65 7.09 14.00
C LEU A 142 -8.82 6.14 14.88
N LEU A 143 -7.61 6.53 15.27
CA LEU A 143 -6.78 5.71 16.15
C LEU A 143 -7.32 5.78 17.57
N THR A 144 -7.71 4.63 18.13
CA THR A 144 -8.25 4.53 19.50
C THR A 144 -7.20 4.24 20.56
N GLY A 145 -5.93 4.11 20.12
CA GLY A 145 -4.74 3.87 20.94
C GLY A 145 -3.51 4.03 20.05
N PRO A 146 -2.43 3.28 20.30
CA PRO A 146 -1.29 3.23 19.41
C PRO A 146 -1.64 2.69 18.01
N TYR A 147 -2.77 1.97 17.87
CA TYR A 147 -3.29 1.42 16.61
C TYR A 147 -4.78 1.73 16.43
N TYR A 148 -5.31 1.36 15.29
CA TYR A 148 -6.71 1.62 14.91
C TYR A 148 -7.70 1.04 15.93
N ASN A 149 -7.49 -0.21 16.36
CA ASN A 149 -8.33 -0.90 17.35
C ASN A 149 -7.71 -0.93 18.77
N GLY A 150 -6.97 0.09 19.18
CA GLY A 150 -6.39 0.20 20.52
C GLY A 150 -4.94 -0.28 20.61
N GLU A 151 -4.64 -1.26 21.47
CA GLU A 151 -3.27 -1.63 21.83
C GLU A 151 -2.58 -2.60 20.86
N THR A 152 -3.33 -3.24 19.98
CA THR A 152 -2.80 -4.29 19.09
C THR A 152 -2.96 -3.91 17.62
N LEU A 153 -1.91 -4.18 16.84
CA LEU A 153 -1.94 -4.00 15.40
C LEU A 153 -2.95 -4.96 14.75
N GLY A 154 -3.82 -4.40 13.91
CA GLY A 154 -4.83 -5.12 13.15
C GLY A 154 -4.66 -4.99 11.64
N ILE A 155 -5.54 -5.63 10.90
CA ILE A 155 -5.54 -5.55 9.44
C ILE A 155 -5.82 -4.14 8.93
N GLU A 156 -6.65 -3.38 9.65
CA GLU A 156 -6.98 -1.99 9.33
C GLU A 156 -5.74 -1.10 9.33
N ASP A 157 -4.82 -1.30 10.27
CA ASP A 157 -3.55 -0.58 10.35
C ASP A 157 -2.69 -0.87 9.12
N ILE A 158 -2.61 -2.13 8.72
CA ILE A 158 -1.86 -2.56 7.53
C ILE A 158 -2.48 -1.95 6.27
N MET A 159 -3.82 -1.93 6.15
CA MET A 159 -4.53 -1.33 5.02
C MET A 159 -4.26 0.18 4.93
N ILE A 160 -4.31 0.90 6.03
CA ILE A 160 -3.98 2.33 6.10
C ILE A 160 -2.51 2.56 5.73
N ALA A 161 -1.59 1.84 6.36
CA ALA A 161 -0.16 1.97 6.10
C ALA A 161 0.21 1.65 4.65
N SER A 162 -0.45 0.64 4.05
CA SER A 162 -0.24 0.25 2.64
C SER A 162 -0.64 1.35 1.64
N HIS A 163 -1.49 2.29 2.03
CA HIS A 163 -1.86 3.45 1.21
C HIS A 163 -0.99 4.67 1.51
N LEU A 164 -0.63 4.89 2.77
CA LEU A 164 0.13 6.07 3.17
C LEU A 164 1.63 5.98 2.86
N TRP A 165 2.23 4.76 2.84
CA TRP A 165 3.68 4.62 2.65
C TRP A 165 4.20 5.29 1.38
N GLY A 166 3.35 5.38 0.35
CA GLY A 166 3.68 6.06 -0.88
C GLY A 166 4.10 7.53 -0.74
N LEU A 167 3.76 8.17 0.38
CA LEU A 167 4.19 9.54 0.66
C LEU A 167 5.67 9.62 1.08
N TYR A 168 6.27 8.53 1.55
CA TYR A 168 7.71 8.48 1.89
C TYR A 168 8.62 8.60 0.67
N VAL A 169 8.13 8.30 -0.55
CA VAL A 169 8.90 8.49 -1.78
C VAL A 169 8.90 9.95 -2.27
N ILE A 170 8.25 10.88 -1.55
CA ILE A 170 8.15 12.28 -1.93
C ILE A 170 9.13 13.10 -1.09
N PRO A 171 10.21 13.64 -1.67
CA PRO A 171 11.30 14.26 -0.91
C PRO A 171 10.88 15.43 -0.02
N GLU A 172 9.85 16.17 -0.45
CA GLU A 172 9.41 17.40 0.24
C GLU A 172 8.30 17.13 1.25
N PHE A 173 7.74 15.91 1.29
CA PHE A 173 6.65 15.59 2.21
C PHE A 173 7.18 15.05 3.55
N GLN A 174 6.58 15.54 4.61
CA GLN A 174 6.85 15.04 5.97
C GLN A 174 5.52 14.77 6.68
N PHE A 175 5.40 13.57 7.23
CA PHE A 175 4.25 13.23 8.06
C PHE A 175 4.24 14.05 9.37
N PRO A 176 3.05 14.37 9.91
CA PRO A 176 2.94 14.79 11.31
C PRO A 176 3.59 13.74 12.23
N ASN A 177 4.29 14.20 13.28
CA ASN A 177 5.11 13.34 14.13
C ASN A 177 4.38 12.11 14.69
N ASP A 178 3.12 12.26 15.09
CA ASP A 178 2.33 11.15 15.64
C ASP A 178 2.02 10.10 14.58
N LEU A 179 1.65 10.54 13.37
CA LEU A 179 1.38 9.64 12.27
C LEU A 179 2.66 8.97 11.75
N HIS A 180 3.78 9.69 11.75
CA HIS A 180 5.08 9.11 11.45
C HIS A 180 5.41 7.99 12.45
N ARG A 181 5.28 8.23 13.76
CA ARG A 181 5.52 7.21 14.79
C ARG A 181 4.60 6.00 14.63
N TYR A 182 3.32 6.22 14.33
CA TYR A 182 2.37 5.16 14.03
C TYR A 182 2.85 4.29 12.86
N LEU A 183 3.19 4.89 11.73
CA LEU A 183 3.68 4.18 10.55
C LEU A 183 5.00 3.45 10.83
N GLN A 184 5.94 4.07 11.55
CA GLN A 184 7.20 3.43 11.95
C GLN A 184 6.96 2.21 12.83
N SER A 185 6.03 2.28 13.78
CA SER A 185 5.64 1.14 14.61
C SER A 185 5.13 -0.03 13.75
N ILE A 186 4.26 0.25 12.78
CA ILE A 186 3.76 -0.76 11.84
C ILE A 186 4.91 -1.33 11.01
N GLY A 187 5.76 -0.47 10.44
CA GLY A 187 6.91 -0.89 9.64
C GLY A 187 7.82 -1.84 10.40
N ASN A 188 8.13 -1.51 11.65
CA ASN A 188 8.96 -2.35 12.53
C ASN A 188 8.31 -3.71 12.83
N LEU A 189 7.04 -3.72 13.23
CA LEU A 189 6.31 -4.96 13.53
C LEU A 189 6.12 -5.84 12.29
N CYS A 190 5.91 -5.21 11.13
CA CYS A 190 5.72 -5.90 9.86
C CYS A 190 7.04 -6.23 9.14
N LYS A 191 8.20 -5.85 9.69
CA LYS A 191 9.51 -5.98 9.05
C LYS A 191 9.50 -5.39 7.64
N PHE A 192 8.87 -4.21 7.47
CA PHE A 192 8.62 -3.55 6.18
C PHE A 192 9.34 -2.20 6.09
N ASN A 193 10.13 -2.02 5.03
CA ASN A 193 10.80 -0.76 4.74
C ASN A 193 9.91 0.13 3.85
N TYR A 194 9.69 1.39 4.26
CA TYR A 194 8.87 2.38 3.53
C TYR A 194 9.64 3.14 2.44
N HIS A 195 10.89 2.78 2.14
CA HIS A 195 11.75 3.51 1.20
C HIS A 195 12.00 4.98 1.55
N GLU A 196 11.97 5.33 2.85
CA GLU A 196 12.18 6.72 3.33
C GLU A 196 13.51 7.31 2.89
N ASP A 197 14.54 6.46 2.76
CA ASP A 197 15.89 6.86 2.37
C ASP A 197 16.16 6.68 0.87
N PHE A 198 15.13 6.38 0.06
CA PHE A 198 15.29 6.13 -1.36
C PHE A 198 16.08 7.26 -2.07
N TRP A 199 15.76 8.51 -1.78
CA TRP A 199 16.40 9.68 -2.37
C TRP A 199 17.77 10.05 -1.77
N ARG A 200 18.15 9.41 -0.67
CA ARG A 200 19.43 9.62 0.02
C ARG A 200 20.48 8.56 -0.32
N GLN A 201 20.09 7.51 -1.02
CA GLN A 201 21.03 6.50 -1.48
C GLN A 201 21.91 7.14 -2.55
N GLU A 202 23.21 7.22 -2.29
CA GLU A 202 24.19 7.64 -3.29
C GLU A 202 24.13 6.64 -4.46
N ILE A 203 23.92 7.18 -5.67
CA ILE A 203 23.90 6.43 -6.92
C ILE A 203 25.33 6.09 -7.30
#